data_f833c6a1683d579bb0eae938e1bbc388
#
_entry.id   f833c6a1683d579bb0eae938e1bbc388
#
_cell.length_a   1.000
_cell.length_b   1.000
_cell.length_c   1.000
_cell.angle_alpha   90.00
_cell.angle_beta   90.00
_cell.angle_gamma   90.00
#
_symmetry.space_group_name_H-M   'P 1'
#
loop_
_entity.id
_entity.type
_entity.pdbx_description
1 polymer ?
#
loop_
_entity_poly.entity_id
_entity_poly.type
_entity_poly.pdbx_seq_one_letter_code
_entity_poly.pdbx_strand_id
1 'polypeptide(L)'
;MESEKTYLQNLILNRKVVRNYIESDKTFPALKEIPKLTIKIPTAGFSRGIEIISITSKTNINKLAYFANEESYLKKGFGKWISNSKAIFLILINQEAYHERYEKMDKQNETNSTSWSVPYWYVDAGAAMMNCMLLIDETGLKSGFLGSHNMAISEIKSLLKIPENIEILGFVTAGVEDTTNRNNKQKTSQKKLIHEEIYEK
;
A
#
# COMPACT_ATOMS: atom_id res chain seq x y z
N MET A 1 18.54 2.85 -31.40
CA MET A 1 17.36 1.96 -31.27
C MET A 1 16.97 1.97 -29.79
N GLU A 2 15.81 2.52 -29.42
CA GLU A 2 15.30 2.33 -28.06
C GLU A 2 15.05 0.85 -27.86
N SER A 3 15.66 0.25 -26.83
CA SER A 3 15.43 -1.15 -26.51
C SER A 3 13.97 -1.34 -26.09
N GLU A 4 13.34 -2.40 -26.57
CA GLU A 4 11.97 -2.75 -26.17
C GLU A 4 11.91 -2.93 -24.65
N LYS A 5 10.97 -2.23 -23.99
CA LYS A 5 10.85 -2.27 -22.54
C LYS A 5 10.36 -3.64 -22.08
N THR A 6 10.94 -4.16 -21.01
CA THR A 6 10.48 -5.40 -20.39
C THR A 6 9.08 -5.25 -19.81
N TYR A 7 8.42 -6.36 -19.52
CA TYR A 7 7.10 -6.38 -18.87
C TYR A 7 7.11 -5.59 -17.56
N LEU A 8 8.10 -5.82 -16.68
CA LEU A 8 8.23 -5.13 -15.41
C LEU A 8 8.43 -3.61 -15.58
N GLN A 9 9.28 -3.20 -16.55
CA GLN A 9 9.48 -1.78 -16.85
C GLN A 9 8.17 -1.12 -17.28
N ASN A 10 7.38 -1.78 -18.12
CA ASN A 10 6.09 -1.27 -18.57
C ASN A 10 5.10 -1.17 -17.40
N LEU A 11 5.07 -2.16 -16.51
CA LEU A 11 4.21 -2.14 -15.33
C LEU A 11 4.54 -0.95 -14.42
N ILE A 12 5.82 -0.74 -14.10
CA ILE A 12 6.28 0.39 -13.27
C ILE A 12 5.94 1.74 -13.89
N LEU A 13 6.17 1.90 -15.19
CA LEU A 13 5.95 3.15 -15.91
C LEU A 13 4.46 3.51 -16.03
N ASN A 14 3.59 2.50 -16.15
CA ASN A 14 2.16 2.70 -16.32
C ASN A 14 1.37 2.71 -15.01
N ARG A 15 1.99 2.30 -13.88
CA ARG A 15 1.35 2.33 -12.56
C ARG A 15 1.00 3.77 -12.17
N LYS A 16 -0.22 3.97 -11.69
CA LYS A 16 -0.71 5.23 -11.12
C LYS A 16 -1.46 4.93 -9.82
N VAL A 17 -1.58 5.93 -8.96
CA VAL A 17 -2.55 5.91 -7.86
C VAL A 17 -3.89 6.34 -8.42
N VAL A 18 -4.83 5.41 -8.53
CA VAL A 18 -6.19 5.66 -9.04
C VAL A 18 -7.15 5.84 -7.87
N ARG A 19 -7.95 6.90 -7.90
CA ARG A 19 -8.94 7.26 -6.89
C ARG A 19 -10.31 7.52 -7.51
N ASN A 20 -10.68 6.67 -8.46
CA ASN A 20 -11.97 6.70 -9.12
C ASN A 20 -12.26 5.33 -9.73
N TYR A 21 -13.17 4.57 -9.11
CA TYR A 21 -13.55 3.24 -9.57
C TYR A 21 -15.03 3.18 -9.92
N ILE A 22 -15.33 2.42 -10.98
CA ILE A 22 -16.70 1.99 -11.25
C ILE A 22 -17.05 0.77 -10.40
N GLU A 23 -18.30 0.64 -10.04
CA GLU A 23 -18.82 -0.61 -9.50
C GLU A 23 -18.80 -1.70 -10.59
N SER A 24 -18.43 -2.91 -10.24
CA SER A 24 -18.27 -4.00 -11.20
C SER A 24 -18.63 -5.33 -10.55
N ASP A 25 -19.40 -6.17 -11.23
CA ASP A 25 -19.71 -7.53 -10.78
C ASP A 25 -18.69 -8.57 -11.22
N LYS A 26 -17.68 -8.16 -12.00
CA LYS A 26 -16.60 -9.05 -12.43
C LYS A 26 -15.82 -9.61 -11.24
N THR A 27 -15.49 -10.88 -11.32
CA THR A 27 -14.62 -11.55 -10.34
C THR A 27 -13.16 -11.49 -10.81
N PHE A 28 -12.24 -11.39 -9.85
CA PHE A 28 -10.81 -11.33 -10.10
C PHE A 28 -10.09 -12.37 -9.20
N PRO A 29 -10.02 -13.64 -9.63
CA PRO A 29 -9.47 -14.73 -8.81
C PRO A 29 -8.01 -14.48 -8.37
N ALA A 30 -7.23 -13.78 -9.19
CA ALA A 30 -5.84 -13.43 -8.90
C ALA A 30 -5.66 -12.61 -7.62
N LEU A 31 -6.71 -11.88 -7.17
CA LEU A 31 -6.65 -11.12 -5.91
C LEU A 31 -6.34 -11.99 -4.68
N LYS A 32 -6.64 -13.31 -4.72
CA LYS A 32 -6.37 -14.23 -3.63
C LYS A 32 -4.87 -14.48 -3.40
N GLU A 33 -4.06 -14.36 -4.45
CA GLU A 33 -2.61 -14.60 -4.36
C GLU A 33 -1.82 -13.34 -3.97
N ILE A 34 -2.41 -12.14 -4.14
CA ILE A 34 -1.74 -10.87 -3.86
C ILE A 34 -1.17 -10.82 -2.44
N PRO A 35 -1.87 -11.19 -1.35
CA PRO A 35 -1.30 -11.13 0.00
C PRO A 35 -0.02 -11.94 0.15
N LYS A 36 0.00 -13.16 -0.39
CA LYS A 36 1.17 -14.06 -0.30
C LYS A 36 2.40 -13.50 -1.03
N LEU A 37 2.18 -12.85 -2.17
CA LEU A 37 3.25 -12.26 -2.96
C LEU A 37 3.68 -10.90 -2.39
N THR A 38 2.74 -10.13 -1.85
CA THR A 38 3.01 -8.84 -1.23
C THR A 38 4.06 -8.94 -0.12
N ILE A 39 3.96 -9.96 0.74
CA ILE A 39 4.89 -10.14 1.87
C ILE A 39 6.24 -10.79 1.48
N LYS A 40 6.48 -11.06 0.17
CA LYS A 40 7.76 -11.54 -0.36
C LYS A 40 8.74 -10.37 -0.59
N ILE A 41 8.88 -9.55 0.41
CA ILE A 41 9.81 -8.42 0.46
C ILE A 41 10.98 -8.74 1.38
N PRO A 42 12.16 -8.12 1.18
CA PRO A 42 13.18 -8.12 2.21
C PRO A 42 12.67 -7.36 3.45
N THR A 43 13.07 -7.80 4.64
CA THR A 43 12.81 -7.08 5.88
C THR A 43 14.10 -6.93 6.68
N ALA A 44 14.25 -5.81 7.38
CA ALA A 44 15.42 -5.56 8.21
C ALA A 44 15.66 -6.72 9.18
N GLY A 45 16.87 -7.26 9.17
CA GLY A 45 17.24 -8.43 9.98
C GLY A 45 16.44 -9.69 9.70
N PHE A 46 15.65 -9.74 8.62
CA PHE A 46 14.70 -10.83 8.36
C PHE A 46 13.63 -10.96 9.46
N SER A 47 13.18 -9.82 10.01
CA SER A 47 12.21 -9.73 11.11
C SER A 47 10.81 -10.22 10.75
N ARG A 48 10.40 -10.07 9.47
CA ARG A 48 9.07 -10.43 8.98
C ARG A 48 7.91 -9.74 9.72
N GLY A 49 8.14 -8.50 10.17
CA GLY A 49 7.15 -7.73 10.93
C GLY A 49 6.11 -7.01 10.06
N ILE A 50 6.02 -7.30 8.76
CA ILE A 50 4.98 -6.75 7.89
C ILE A 50 3.91 -7.81 7.65
N GLU A 51 2.67 -7.44 7.95
CA GLU A 51 1.50 -8.30 7.82
C GLU A 51 0.49 -7.68 6.86
N ILE A 52 -0.45 -8.47 6.36
CA ILE A 52 -1.47 -7.99 5.43
C ILE A 52 -2.82 -8.63 5.71
N ILE A 53 -3.87 -7.80 5.73
CA ILE A 53 -5.26 -8.27 5.77
C ILE A 53 -5.90 -7.99 4.41
N SER A 54 -6.50 -9.02 3.81
CA SER A 54 -7.27 -8.92 2.56
C SER A 54 -8.77 -8.86 2.85
N ILE A 55 -9.43 -7.82 2.39
CA ILE A 55 -10.86 -7.57 2.56
C ILE A 55 -11.53 -7.58 1.18
N THR A 56 -12.44 -8.51 0.97
CA THR A 56 -13.23 -8.65 -0.26
C THR A 56 -14.75 -8.58 -0.01
N SER A 57 -15.18 -8.69 1.25
CA SER A 57 -16.57 -8.54 1.64
C SER A 57 -17.07 -7.12 1.39
N LYS A 58 -18.10 -6.95 0.57
CA LYS A 58 -18.69 -5.63 0.28
C LYS A 58 -19.13 -4.90 1.54
N THR A 59 -19.67 -5.65 2.52
CA THR A 59 -20.08 -5.10 3.82
C THR A 59 -18.89 -4.48 4.55
N ASN A 60 -17.76 -5.18 4.62
CA ASN A 60 -16.57 -4.67 5.29
C ASN A 60 -15.91 -3.54 4.48
N ILE A 61 -15.87 -3.64 3.16
CA ILE A 61 -15.39 -2.56 2.28
C ILE A 61 -16.16 -1.27 2.53
N ASN A 62 -17.50 -1.33 2.61
CA ASN A 62 -18.33 -0.15 2.87
C ASN A 62 -18.07 0.45 4.28
N LYS A 63 -17.90 -0.40 5.30
CA LYS A 63 -17.53 0.08 6.66
C LYS A 63 -16.16 0.74 6.65
N LEU A 64 -15.18 0.13 5.97
CA LEU A 64 -13.83 0.70 5.85
C LEU A 64 -13.84 2.02 5.06
N ALA A 65 -14.66 2.15 4.02
CA ALA A 65 -14.83 3.40 3.29
C ALA A 65 -15.37 4.52 4.20
N TYR A 66 -16.32 4.20 5.06
CA TYR A 66 -16.86 5.13 6.07
C TYR A 66 -15.77 5.52 7.09
N PHE A 67 -15.06 4.55 7.69
CA PHE A 67 -13.99 4.80 8.66
C PHE A 67 -12.76 5.49 8.07
N ALA A 68 -12.53 5.33 6.77
CA ALA A 68 -11.50 6.05 6.02
C ALA A 68 -11.96 7.43 5.52
N ASN A 69 -13.17 7.88 5.91
CA ASN A 69 -13.73 9.17 5.56
C ASN A 69 -13.78 9.41 4.04
N GLU A 70 -14.25 8.42 3.28
CA GLU A 70 -14.38 8.52 1.81
C GLU A 70 -15.18 9.76 1.38
N GLU A 71 -16.16 10.18 2.18
CA GLU A 71 -16.97 11.37 1.91
C GLU A 71 -16.12 12.64 1.75
N SER A 72 -15.03 12.77 2.51
CA SER A 72 -14.11 13.89 2.38
C SER A 72 -13.40 13.93 1.02
N TYR A 73 -13.21 12.77 0.40
CA TYR A 73 -12.64 12.66 -0.96
C TYR A 73 -13.68 13.01 -2.01
N LEU A 74 -14.92 12.58 -1.84
CA LEU A 74 -16.03 12.94 -2.72
C LEU A 74 -16.23 14.47 -2.76
N LYS A 75 -16.19 15.14 -1.60
CA LYS A 75 -16.27 16.61 -1.51
C LYS A 75 -15.11 17.33 -2.23
N LYS A 76 -13.98 16.66 -2.42
CA LYS A 76 -12.81 17.15 -3.18
C LYS A 76 -12.83 16.77 -4.66
N GLY A 77 -13.94 16.21 -5.16
CA GLY A 77 -14.12 15.83 -6.57
C GLY A 77 -13.50 14.49 -6.97
N PHE A 78 -13.06 13.66 -6.01
CA PHE A 78 -12.68 12.27 -6.30
C PHE A 78 -13.93 11.40 -6.44
N GLY A 79 -13.81 10.27 -7.13
CA GLY A 79 -14.88 9.28 -7.21
C GLY A 79 -14.96 8.37 -5.97
N LYS A 80 -15.91 7.45 -5.99
CA LYS A 80 -15.97 6.33 -5.03
C LYS A 80 -14.89 5.32 -5.38
N TRP A 81 -13.80 5.31 -4.64
CA TRP A 81 -12.65 4.46 -4.93
C TRP A 81 -12.31 3.49 -3.80
N ILE A 82 -12.84 3.74 -2.59
CA ILE A 82 -12.73 2.80 -1.48
C ILE A 82 -13.95 1.89 -1.51
N SER A 83 -15.17 2.45 -1.49
CA SER A 83 -16.41 1.68 -1.50
C SER A 83 -16.64 0.89 -2.79
N ASN A 84 -16.15 1.36 -3.95
CA ASN A 84 -16.22 0.65 -5.23
C ASN A 84 -15.04 -0.29 -5.50
N SER A 85 -14.13 -0.46 -4.53
CA SER A 85 -13.03 -1.43 -4.69
C SER A 85 -13.55 -2.88 -4.72
N LYS A 86 -12.81 -3.75 -5.40
CA LYS A 86 -13.00 -5.20 -5.43
C LYS A 86 -12.32 -5.89 -4.25
N ALA A 87 -11.25 -5.27 -3.77
CA ALA A 87 -10.54 -5.66 -2.56
C ALA A 87 -9.86 -4.46 -1.92
N ILE A 88 -9.67 -4.53 -0.62
CA ILE A 88 -8.81 -3.64 0.15
C ILE A 88 -7.77 -4.50 0.84
N PHE A 89 -6.50 -4.12 0.72
CA PHE A 89 -5.38 -4.74 1.42
C PHE A 89 -4.85 -3.76 2.46
N LEU A 90 -4.98 -4.10 3.74
CA LEU A 90 -4.38 -3.34 4.81
C LEU A 90 -2.94 -3.79 4.97
N ILE A 91 -2.01 -2.85 4.92
CA ILE A 91 -0.61 -3.09 5.26
C ILE A 91 -0.43 -2.77 6.74
N LEU A 92 -0.01 -3.77 7.49
CA LEU A 92 0.14 -3.73 8.94
C LEU A 92 1.62 -3.83 9.31
N ILE A 93 1.96 -3.19 10.42
CA ILE A 93 3.32 -3.14 10.95
C ILE A 93 3.31 -3.69 12.38
N ASN A 94 4.04 -4.78 12.58
CA ASN A 94 4.36 -5.34 13.88
C ASN A 94 5.79 -4.92 14.26
N GLN A 95 5.94 -3.82 14.99
CA GLN A 95 7.24 -3.32 15.42
C GLN A 95 7.95 -4.28 16.37
N GLU A 96 7.18 -4.98 17.22
CA GLU A 96 7.72 -5.93 18.19
C GLU A 96 8.54 -7.04 17.51
N ALA A 97 8.10 -7.51 16.35
CA ALA A 97 8.84 -8.50 15.57
C ALA A 97 10.27 -8.03 15.19
N TYR A 98 10.46 -6.69 15.01
CA TYR A 98 11.80 -6.13 14.78
C TYR A 98 12.60 -6.06 16.06
N HIS A 99 11.99 -5.65 17.18
CA HIS A 99 12.66 -5.59 18.48
C HIS A 99 13.11 -6.98 18.90
N GLU A 100 12.22 -7.96 18.92
CA GLU A 100 12.52 -9.35 19.22
C GLU A 100 13.62 -9.95 18.32
N ARG A 101 13.64 -9.57 17.03
CA ARG A 101 14.66 -10.06 16.10
C ARG A 101 16.04 -9.52 16.43
N TYR A 102 16.15 -8.25 16.80
CA TYR A 102 17.44 -7.61 17.09
C TYR A 102 17.94 -7.86 18.52
N GLU A 103 17.15 -8.45 19.36
CA GLU A 103 17.57 -8.98 20.69
C GLU A 103 18.23 -10.37 20.60
N LYS A 104 18.12 -11.08 19.46
CA LYS A 104 18.71 -12.42 19.32
C LYS A 104 20.24 -12.37 19.30
N MET A 105 20.87 -13.49 19.76
CA MET A 105 22.32 -13.60 19.95
C MET A 105 23.14 -13.26 18.71
N ASP A 106 22.65 -13.61 17.51
CA ASP A 106 23.31 -13.30 16.24
C ASP A 106 23.26 -11.80 15.85
N LYS A 107 22.51 -10.99 16.62
CA LYS A 107 22.35 -9.54 16.45
C LYS A 107 22.90 -8.70 17.61
N GLN A 108 23.45 -9.31 18.64
CA GLN A 108 23.89 -8.61 19.86
C GLN A 108 24.97 -7.53 19.64
N ASN A 109 25.71 -7.60 18.53
CA ASN A 109 26.73 -6.58 18.16
C ASN A 109 26.18 -5.49 17.25
N GLU A 110 24.89 -5.54 16.88
CA GLU A 110 24.25 -4.53 16.06
C GLU A 110 23.53 -3.49 16.93
N THR A 111 23.30 -2.32 16.33
CA THR A 111 22.54 -1.25 17.00
C THR A 111 21.13 -1.74 17.33
N ASN A 112 20.70 -1.59 18.58
CA ASN A 112 19.36 -1.94 19.01
C ASN A 112 18.31 -1.21 18.14
N SER A 113 17.28 -1.92 17.71
CA SER A 113 16.22 -1.39 16.86
C SER A 113 15.48 -0.19 17.46
N THR A 114 15.47 -0.04 18.78
CA THR A 114 14.88 1.12 19.48
C THR A 114 15.68 2.40 19.30
N SER A 115 16.97 2.32 18.94
CA SER A 115 17.87 3.45 18.71
C SER A 115 18.14 3.74 17.23
N TRP A 116 17.42 3.11 16.33
CA TRP A 116 17.57 3.36 14.89
C TRP A 116 17.20 4.80 14.53
N SER A 117 18.06 5.46 13.78
CA SER A 117 17.76 6.77 13.19
C SER A 117 16.71 6.70 12.09
N VAL A 118 16.54 5.54 11.47
CA VAL A 118 15.51 5.24 10.47
C VAL A 118 14.69 4.03 10.95
N PRO A 119 13.40 4.19 11.18
CA PRO A 119 12.54 3.08 11.59
C PRO A 119 12.25 2.17 10.38
N TYR A 120 13.09 1.15 10.19
CA TYR A 120 13.09 0.28 9.01
C TYR A 120 11.77 -0.47 8.79
N TRP A 121 10.94 -0.65 9.80
CA TRP A 121 9.60 -1.22 9.61
C TRP A 121 8.72 -0.39 8.66
N TYR A 122 8.88 0.95 8.61
CA TYR A 122 8.17 1.78 7.62
C TYR A 122 8.77 1.67 6.22
N VAL A 123 10.09 1.46 6.12
CA VAL A 123 10.76 1.19 4.83
C VAL A 123 10.24 -0.11 4.24
N ASP A 124 10.19 -1.17 5.06
CA ASP A 124 9.70 -2.48 4.66
C ASP A 124 8.21 -2.44 4.33
N ALA A 125 7.41 -1.71 5.12
CA ALA A 125 5.98 -1.51 4.84
C ALA A 125 5.75 -0.75 3.53
N GLY A 126 6.60 0.23 3.21
CA GLY A 126 6.59 0.92 1.92
C GLY A 126 6.92 -0.01 0.75
N ALA A 127 7.87 -0.92 0.93
CA ALA A 127 8.19 -1.95 -0.05
C ALA A 127 7.00 -2.90 -0.28
N ALA A 128 6.34 -3.36 0.80
CA ALA A 128 5.13 -4.17 0.71
C ALA A 128 3.99 -3.44 0.00
N MET A 129 3.76 -2.17 0.33
CA MET A 129 2.76 -1.34 -0.33
C MET A 129 3.00 -1.27 -1.84
N MET A 130 4.24 -0.97 -2.27
CA MET A 130 4.57 -0.86 -3.69
C MET A 130 4.44 -2.20 -4.40
N ASN A 131 4.90 -3.30 -3.77
CA ASN A 131 4.73 -4.66 -4.29
C ASN A 131 3.26 -5.00 -4.49
N CYS A 132 2.41 -4.72 -3.48
CA CYS A 132 0.96 -4.91 -3.56
C CYS A 132 0.33 -4.14 -4.73
N MET A 133 0.72 -2.88 -4.94
CA MET A 133 0.18 -2.05 -6.01
C MET A 133 0.57 -2.58 -7.40
N LEU A 134 1.79 -3.03 -7.59
CA LEU A 134 2.24 -3.63 -8.86
C LEU A 134 1.49 -4.93 -9.15
N LEU A 135 1.33 -5.80 -8.16
CA LEU A 135 0.59 -7.05 -8.28
C LEU A 135 -0.89 -6.83 -8.63
N ILE A 136 -1.52 -5.78 -8.08
CA ILE A 136 -2.89 -5.40 -8.45
C ILE A 136 -2.92 -4.95 -9.91
N ASP A 137 -2.03 -4.05 -10.32
CA ASP A 137 -2.02 -3.52 -11.68
C ASP A 137 -1.74 -4.64 -12.72
N GLU A 138 -0.98 -5.67 -12.36
CA GLU A 138 -0.75 -6.87 -13.16
C GLU A 138 -2.05 -7.65 -13.46
N THR A 139 -3.01 -7.64 -12.54
CA THR A 139 -4.32 -8.32 -12.76
C THR A 139 -5.23 -7.61 -13.75
N GLY A 140 -4.84 -6.43 -14.25
CA GLY A 140 -5.66 -5.54 -15.07
C GLY A 140 -6.58 -4.61 -14.26
N LEU A 141 -6.63 -4.74 -12.93
CA LEU A 141 -7.22 -3.76 -12.03
C LEU A 141 -6.29 -2.55 -11.88
N LYS A 142 -6.78 -1.51 -11.23
CA LYS A 142 -5.98 -0.36 -10.83
C LYS A 142 -5.88 -0.28 -9.32
N SER A 143 -4.70 0.18 -8.87
CA SER A 143 -4.40 0.32 -7.46
C SER A 143 -4.52 1.78 -6.99
N GLY A 144 -5.00 1.96 -5.76
CA GLY A 144 -5.00 3.21 -5.03
C GLY A 144 -4.35 3.02 -3.66
N PHE A 145 -3.77 4.08 -3.10
CA PHE A 145 -3.24 4.05 -1.74
C PHE A 145 -3.79 5.20 -0.91
N LEU A 146 -4.16 4.89 0.32
CA LEU A 146 -4.59 5.82 1.36
C LEU A 146 -3.83 5.54 2.64
N GLY A 147 -3.02 6.51 3.10
CA GLY A 147 -2.36 6.45 4.41
C GLY A 147 -3.36 6.59 5.57
N SER A 148 -3.00 6.05 6.72
CA SER A 148 -3.88 5.89 7.88
C SER A 148 -4.20 7.20 8.64
N HIS A 149 -3.49 8.28 8.38
CA HIS A 149 -3.48 9.52 9.19
C HIS A 149 -4.86 10.22 9.37
N ASN A 150 -5.84 9.96 8.50
CA ASN A 150 -7.21 10.53 8.58
C ASN A 150 -8.28 9.45 8.74
N MET A 151 -7.91 8.26 9.18
CA MET A 151 -8.83 7.14 9.39
C MET A 151 -9.25 7.03 10.86
N ALA A 152 -10.44 6.51 11.09
CA ALA A 152 -10.91 6.08 12.41
C ALA A 152 -10.24 4.76 12.80
N ILE A 153 -8.98 4.82 13.27
CA ILE A 153 -8.11 3.66 13.47
C ILE A 153 -8.67 2.68 14.50
N SER A 154 -9.21 3.18 15.62
CA SER A 154 -9.79 2.33 16.68
C SER A 154 -10.96 1.50 16.17
N GLU A 155 -11.83 2.10 15.34
CA GLU A 155 -13.00 1.44 14.75
C GLU A 155 -12.57 0.40 13.71
N ILE A 156 -11.51 0.68 12.94
CA ILE A 156 -10.94 -0.27 11.98
C ILE A 156 -10.32 -1.46 12.71
N LYS A 157 -9.53 -1.21 13.77
CA LYS A 157 -8.95 -2.27 14.59
C LYS A 157 -10.03 -3.14 15.23
N SER A 158 -11.06 -2.51 15.81
CA SER A 158 -12.20 -3.21 16.40
C SER A 158 -12.94 -4.08 15.37
N LEU A 159 -13.26 -3.51 14.19
CA LEU A 159 -13.94 -4.24 13.11
C LEU A 159 -13.17 -5.47 12.66
N LEU A 160 -11.86 -5.35 12.51
CA LEU A 160 -10.99 -6.38 11.94
C LEU A 160 -10.24 -7.21 13.00
N LYS A 161 -10.49 -6.94 14.29
CA LYS A 161 -9.83 -7.59 15.43
C LYS A 161 -8.30 -7.48 15.37
N ILE A 162 -7.79 -6.32 14.97
CA ILE A 162 -6.36 -6.02 14.92
C ILE A 162 -5.91 -5.67 16.35
N PRO A 163 -4.85 -6.32 16.88
CA PRO A 163 -4.29 -5.98 18.20
C PRO A 163 -3.83 -4.51 18.28
N GLU A 164 -3.90 -3.91 19.49
CA GLU A 164 -3.57 -2.49 19.67
C GLU A 164 -2.11 -2.15 19.34
N ASN A 165 -1.18 -3.08 19.59
CA ASN A 165 0.24 -2.93 19.28
C ASN A 165 0.58 -3.06 17.79
N ILE A 166 -0.36 -3.44 16.93
CA ILE A 166 -0.16 -3.52 15.48
C ILE A 166 -0.56 -2.19 14.84
N GLU A 167 0.34 -1.57 14.10
CA GLU A 167 0.04 -0.33 13.37
C GLU A 167 -0.57 -0.60 12.00
N ILE A 168 -1.38 0.34 11.53
CA ILE A 168 -1.92 0.33 10.16
C ILE A 168 -1.18 1.39 9.35
N LEU A 169 -0.37 0.99 8.35
CA LEU A 169 0.23 1.91 7.40
C LEU A 169 -0.83 2.61 6.55
N GLY A 170 -1.80 1.85 6.09
CA GLY A 170 -2.87 2.33 5.24
C GLY A 170 -3.55 1.23 4.44
N PHE A 171 -4.39 1.66 3.49
CA PHE A 171 -5.13 0.80 2.57
C PHE A 171 -4.51 0.84 1.17
N VAL A 172 -4.29 -0.32 0.58
CA VAL A 172 -4.12 -0.47 -0.87
C VAL A 172 -5.44 -0.99 -1.41
N THR A 173 -6.10 -0.21 -2.27
CA THR A 173 -7.37 -0.58 -2.88
C THR A 173 -7.14 -1.16 -4.28
N ALA A 174 -7.97 -2.11 -4.68
CA ALA A 174 -7.98 -2.69 -6.03
C ALA A 174 -9.35 -2.48 -6.67
N GLY A 175 -9.42 -1.85 -7.84
CA GLY A 175 -10.70 -1.57 -8.49
C GLY A 175 -10.60 -1.40 -10.00
N VAL A 176 -11.76 -1.34 -10.66
CA VAL A 176 -11.86 -1.04 -12.08
C VAL A 176 -11.87 0.47 -12.25
N GLU A 177 -10.87 1.02 -12.94
CA GLU A 177 -10.75 2.48 -13.14
C GLU A 177 -11.96 3.03 -13.90
N ASP A 178 -12.55 4.11 -13.40
CA ASP A 178 -13.46 4.94 -14.17
C ASP A 178 -12.64 5.87 -15.08
N THR A 179 -12.64 5.56 -16.37
CA THR A 179 -11.91 6.34 -17.37
C THR A 179 -12.68 7.56 -17.86
N THR A 180 -13.95 7.71 -17.51
CA THR A 180 -14.80 8.82 -17.94
C THR A 180 -14.55 10.10 -17.13
N ASN A 181 -14.11 9.96 -15.88
CA ASN A 181 -13.86 11.07 -14.97
C ASN A 181 -12.36 11.18 -14.63
N ARG A 182 -11.59 11.68 -15.58
CA ARG A 182 -10.14 11.90 -15.39
C ARG A 182 -9.90 13.29 -14.79
N ASN A 183 -9.52 13.34 -13.51
CA ASN A 183 -8.94 14.56 -12.94
C ASN A 183 -7.57 14.80 -13.59
N ASN A 184 -7.49 15.75 -14.51
CA ASN A 184 -6.24 16.21 -15.09
C ASN A 184 -5.40 16.89 -14.01
N LYS A 185 -4.44 16.18 -13.44
CA LYS A 185 -3.42 16.81 -12.59
C LYS A 185 -2.54 17.70 -13.45
N GLN A 186 -2.41 18.97 -13.08
CA GLN A 186 -1.38 19.83 -13.63
C GLN A 186 0.00 19.18 -13.45
N LYS A 187 0.79 19.14 -14.53
CA LYS A 187 2.20 18.76 -14.44
C LYS A 187 2.93 19.81 -13.61
N THR A 188 3.34 19.48 -12.41
CA THR A 188 4.27 20.32 -11.64
C THR A 188 5.64 20.31 -12.30
N SER A 189 6.39 21.41 -12.16
CA SER A 189 7.77 21.52 -12.66
C SER A 189 8.59 20.34 -12.15
N GLN A 190 9.30 19.65 -13.05
CA GLN A 190 10.15 18.51 -12.67
C GLN A 190 11.38 19.05 -11.92
N LYS A 191 11.47 18.74 -10.62
CA LYS A 191 12.73 18.85 -9.90
C LYS A 191 13.67 17.74 -10.39
N LYS A 192 14.98 17.99 -10.42
CA LYS A 192 15.97 16.94 -10.65
C LYS A 192 15.88 15.96 -9.48
N LEU A 193 15.57 14.70 -9.75
CA LEU A 193 15.37 13.64 -8.77
C LEU A 193 16.40 12.52 -8.89
N ILE A 194 17.22 12.55 -9.93
CA ILE A 194 18.26 11.56 -10.23
C ILE A 194 19.58 12.31 -10.30
N HIS A 195 20.52 11.87 -9.52
CA HIS A 195 21.87 12.41 -9.47
C HIS A 195 22.85 11.27 -9.74
N GLU A 196 23.90 11.54 -10.51
CA GLU A 196 24.96 10.59 -10.83
C GLU A 196 26.20 10.92 -10.01
N GLU A 197 26.71 9.94 -9.26
CA GLU A 197 27.87 10.01 -8.36
C GLU A 197 27.79 11.04 -7.23
N ILE A 198 27.37 12.28 -7.52
CA ILE A 198 27.27 13.37 -6.54
C ILE A 198 25.87 14.00 -6.56
N TYR A 199 25.48 14.56 -5.40
CA TYR A 199 24.23 15.30 -5.31
C TYR A 199 24.38 16.66 -5.97
N GLU A 200 23.56 16.97 -6.97
CA GLU A 200 23.48 18.26 -7.64
C GLU A 200 22.18 18.98 -7.26
N LYS A 201 22.29 20.29 -6.93
CA LYS A 201 21.15 21.16 -6.55
C LYS A 201 20.33 21.59 -7.76
#